data_4a2aa205f63fdc464b4d2679c71984ce
#
_entry.id   4a2aa205f63fdc464b4d2679c71984ce
#
_cell.length_a   1.000
_cell.length_b   1.000
_cell.length_c   1.000
_cell.angle_alpha   90.00
_cell.angle_beta   90.00
_cell.angle_gamma   90.00
#
_symmetry.space_group_name_H-M   'P 1'
#
loop_
_entity.id
_entity.type
_entity.pdbx_description
1 polymer ?
#
loop_
_entity_poly.entity_id
_entity_poly.type
_entity_poly.pdbx_seq_one_letter_code
_entity_poly.pdbx_strand_id
1 'polypeptide(L)'
;MLALRLARGSHPLVLLRRLCVALAAAGTGFLMLSTIGHAAGHPSAADESLLRLLWCTAPLAATAQFAVSTARTDPAARLQRGMTAAGLGPLRLTLLATVSTTLTCVLGVLVALLVFLRLRGDLGGPSAVRFDADLLGVGHPLPLVGALMLLATVPLTAAVATAVALRPRHEAGDAETEGSPRIAPPSGLPWGIAMAAAGLAIEAYTSRGTGAHGGLLPLPGRLISSPPGVLAGWALSTFGLVLAGPGLVHLCGRLLCAGRPGALRLLSGRVLQEESHRLGRPLGVLCAVGSAAYAAMKVYEASPSRPFGLLTAIGAAVVLACVTASALTAALESRSARARTTAALRRLGASASVLYRAAALRALALVIVLAPLTWTVAEMATLPLVH
;
A
#
# COMPACT_ATOMS: atom_id res chain seq x y z
N MET A 1 31.87 -9.53 3.47
CA MET A 1 32.00 -10.34 4.70
C MET A 1 31.28 -9.72 5.90
N LEU A 2 31.36 -8.40 6.17
CA LEU A 2 30.64 -7.73 7.27
C LEU A 2 29.10 -7.75 7.12
N ALA A 3 28.57 -7.56 5.91
CA ALA A 3 27.13 -7.59 5.63
C ALA A 3 26.49 -8.96 5.94
N LEU A 4 27.19 -10.06 5.69
CA LEU A 4 26.74 -11.42 5.99
C LEU A 4 26.76 -11.74 7.51
N ARG A 5 27.69 -11.15 8.27
CA ARG A 5 27.72 -11.30 9.73
C ARG A 5 26.63 -10.49 10.42
N LEU A 6 26.30 -9.29 9.91
CA LEU A 6 25.17 -8.49 10.39
C LEU A 6 23.82 -9.13 10.06
N ALA A 7 23.72 -9.85 8.93
CA ALA A 7 22.51 -10.59 8.57
C ALA A 7 22.24 -11.78 9.51
N ARG A 8 23.28 -12.42 10.06
CA ARG A 8 23.14 -13.54 11.03
C ARG A 8 22.61 -13.11 12.40
N GLY A 9 22.77 -11.83 12.78
CA GLY A 9 22.24 -11.28 14.03
C GLY A 9 20.90 -10.57 13.89
N SER A 10 20.33 -10.50 12.67
CA SER A 10 19.06 -9.83 12.45
C SER A 10 17.89 -10.73 12.89
N HIS A 11 16.95 -10.15 13.64
CA HIS A 11 15.70 -10.83 14.01
C HIS A 11 15.02 -11.41 12.76
N PRO A 12 14.49 -12.64 12.81
CA PRO A 12 13.87 -13.31 11.64
C PRO A 12 12.76 -12.45 10.99
N LEU A 13 12.09 -11.61 11.76
CA LEU A 13 11.10 -10.65 11.27
C LEU A 13 11.66 -9.59 10.30
N VAL A 14 12.93 -9.19 10.46
CA VAL A 14 13.57 -8.22 9.56
C VAL A 14 13.86 -8.87 8.20
N LEU A 15 14.36 -10.11 8.22
CA LEU A 15 14.59 -10.88 7.01
C LEU A 15 13.29 -11.16 6.27
N LEU A 16 12.24 -11.55 7.00
CA LEU A 16 10.92 -11.79 6.42
C LEU A 16 10.38 -10.53 5.73
N ARG A 17 10.48 -9.36 6.36
CA ARG A 17 10.04 -8.10 5.77
C ARG A 17 10.81 -7.75 4.50
N ARG A 18 12.13 -7.91 4.50
CA ARG A 18 12.97 -7.69 3.32
C ARG A 18 12.61 -8.65 2.19
N LEU A 19 12.38 -9.92 2.53
CA LEU A 19 11.90 -10.91 1.56
C LEU A 19 10.55 -10.51 0.97
N CYS A 20 9.61 -10.06 1.79
CA CYS A 20 8.31 -9.58 1.31
C CYS A 20 8.44 -8.36 0.38
N VAL A 21 9.36 -7.42 0.66
CA VAL A 21 9.64 -6.28 -0.23
C VAL A 21 10.24 -6.77 -1.55
N ALA A 22 11.17 -7.71 -1.51
CA ALA A 22 11.76 -8.30 -2.72
C ALA A 22 10.71 -9.02 -3.56
N LEU A 23 9.81 -9.79 -2.94
CA LEU A 23 8.70 -10.46 -3.62
C LEU A 23 7.71 -9.48 -4.23
N ALA A 24 7.38 -8.40 -3.52
CA ALA A 24 6.54 -7.33 -4.04
C ALA A 24 7.16 -6.64 -5.26
N ALA A 25 8.45 -6.31 -5.18
CA ALA A 25 9.20 -5.74 -6.29
C ALA A 25 9.31 -6.72 -7.47
N ALA A 26 9.46 -8.02 -7.19
CA ALA A 26 9.47 -9.07 -8.22
C ALA A 26 8.10 -9.18 -8.92
N GLY A 27 7.00 -9.18 -8.17
CA GLY A 27 5.66 -9.22 -8.73
C GLY A 27 5.37 -8.00 -9.62
N THR A 28 5.71 -6.80 -9.15
CA THR A 28 5.54 -5.55 -9.92
C THR A 28 6.44 -5.54 -11.17
N GLY A 29 7.70 -5.95 -11.04
CA GLY A 29 8.63 -6.06 -12.16
C GLY A 29 8.15 -7.06 -13.22
N PHE A 30 7.62 -8.20 -12.80
CA PHE A 30 7.05 -9.21 -13.71
C PHE A 30 5.84 -8.65 -14.49
N LEU A 31 4.93 -7.93 -13.81
CA LEU A 31 3.80 -7.27 -14.47
C LEU A 31 4.26 -6.25 -15.52
N MET A 32 5.27 -5.46 -15.21
CA MET A 32 5.83 -4.49 -16.15
C MET A 32 6.50 -5.16 -17.35
N LEU A 33 7.23 -6.25 -17.13
CA LEU A 33 7.84 -7.03 -18.22
C LEU A 33 6.77 -7.69 -19.11
N SER A 34 5.69 -8.20 -18.53
CA SER A 34 4.58 -8.79 -19.29
C SER A 34 3.86 -7.75 -20.15
N THR A 35 3.76 -6.48 -19.70
CA THR A 35 3.18 -5.41 -20.53
C THR A 35 4.06 -5.08 -21.73
N ILE A 36 5.40 -5.06 -21.56
CA ILE A 36 6.34 -4.87 -22.67
C ILE A 36 6.32 -6.07 -23.63
N GLY A 37 6.27 -7.30 -23.10
CA GLY A 37 6.17 -8.50 -23.92
C GLY A 37 4.92 -8.47 -24.80
N HIS A 38 3.79 -8.09 -24.23
CA HIS A 38 2.54 -7.93 -24.98
C HIS A 38 2.63 -6.81 -26.04
N ALA A 39 3.21 -5.65 -25.69
CA ALA A 39 3.40 -4.55 -26.61
C ALA A 39 4.31 -4.93 -27.80
N ALA A 40 5.33 -5.74 -27.57
CA ALA A 40 6.22 -6.24 -28.62
C ALA A 40 5.49 -7.20 -29.59
N GLY A 41 4.52 -7.99 -29.07
CA GLY A 41 3.69 -8.88 -29.89
C GLY A 41 2.57 -8.16 -30.68
N HIS A 42 2.13 -6.98 -30.21
CA HIS A 42 1.00 -6.25 -30.78
C HIS A 42 1.35 -4.77 -31.07
N PRO A 43 2.19 -4.48 -32.05
CA PRO A 43 2.62 -3.10 -32.33
C PRO A 43 1.49 -2.18 -32.78
N SER A 44 0.40 -2.73 -33.32
CA SER A 44 -0.80 -1.98 -33.73
C SER A 44 -1.73 -1.58 -32.58
N ALA A 45 -1.54 -2.15 -31.36
CA ALA A 45 -2.37 -1.89 -30.19
C ALA A 45 -1.62 -1.03 -29.13
N ALA A 46 -1.00 0.06 -29.58
CA ALA A 46 -0.21 0.92 -28.71
C ALA A 46 -1.02 1.52 -27.55
N ASP A 47 -2.26 1.92 -27.80
CA ASP A 47 -3.15 2.52 -26.80
C ASP A 47 -3.52 1.52 -25.70
N GLU A 48 -3.77 0.25 -26.05
CA GLU A 48 -4.04 -0.82 -25.07
C GLU A 48 -2.80 -1.11 -24.21
N SER A 49 -1.62 -1.07 -24.80
CA SER A 49 -0.35 -1.27 -24.10
C SER A 49 -0.04 -0.14 -23.12
N LEU A 50 -0.29 1.11 -23.52
CA LEU A 50 -0.16 2.27 -22.64
C LEU A 50 -1.13 2.19 -21.45
N LEU A 51 -2.37 1.77 -21.68
CA LEU A 51 -3.35 1.63 -20.63
C LEU A 51 -2.96 0.53 -19.62
N ARG A 52 -2.45 -0.61 -20.10
CA ARG A 52 -1.92 -1.68 -19.25
C ARG A 52 -0.74 -1.17 -18.40
N LEU A 53 0.13 -0.35 -18.98
CA LEU A 53 1.24 0.27 -18.26
C LEU A 53 0.74 1.23 -17.18
N LEU A 54 -0.30 2.01 -17.46
CA LEU A 54 -0.94 2.89 -16.49
C LEU A 54 -1.47 2.10 -15.29
N TRP A 55 -2.10 0.95 -15.52
CA TRP A 55 -2.57 0.08 -14.43
C TRP A 55 -1.44 -0.51 -13.58
N CYS A 56 -0.24 -0.68 -14.14
CA CYS A 56 0.94 -1.11 -13.37
C CYS A 56 1.40 -0.04 -12.35
N THR A 57 0.92 1.19 -12.43
CA THR A 57 1.21 2.23 -11.43
C THR A 57 0.62 1.89 -10.06
N ALA A 58 -0.51 1.19 -9.99
CA ALA A 58 -1.13 0.78 -8.72
C ALA A 58 -0.24 -0.21 -7.92
N PRO A 59 0.21 -1.35 -8.48
CA PRO A 59 1.16 -2.21 -7.76
C PRO A 59 2.52 -1.55 -7.52
N LEU A 60 2.96 -0.63 -8.39
CA LEU A 60 4.17 0.16 -8.17
C LEU A 60 4.03 1.07 -6.94
N ALA A 61 2.93 1.80 -6.82
CA ALA A 61 2.65 2.64 -5.65
C ALA A 61 2.52 1.82 -4.37
N ALA A 62 1.87 0.65 -4.42
CA ALA A 62 1.73 -0.25 -3.29
C ALA A 62 3.09 -0.80 -2.82
N THR A 63 3.97 -1.20 -3.75
CA THR A 63 5.34 -1.66 -3.43
C THR A 63 6.19 -0.53 -2.85
N ALA A 64 6.13 0.67 -3.42
CA ALA A 64 6.83 1.84 -2.89
C ALA A 64 6.37 2.18 -1.46
N GLN A 65 5.06 2.15 -1.20
CA GLN A 65 4.51 2.37 0.13
C GLN A 65 4.96 1.28 1.13
N PHE A 66 4.98 0.03 0.70
CA PHE A 66 5.45 -1.06 1.54
C PHE A 66 6.95 -0.95 1.82
N ALA A 67 7.76 -0.56 0.83
CA ALA A 67 9.17 -0.27 1.00
C ALA A 67 9.41 0.83 2.04
N VAL A 68 8.64 1.94 1.98
CA VAL A 68 8.68 3.02 2.97
C VAL A 68 8.32 2.52 4.37
N SER A 69 7.25 1.72 4.50
CA SER A 69 6.84 1.19 5.81
C SER A 69 7.90 0.29 6.42
N THR A 70 8.60 -0.49 5.60
CA THR A 70 9.69 -1.38 6.01
C THR A 70 10.93 -0.58 6.42
N ALA A 71 11.30 0.45 5.64
CA ALA A 71 12.44 1.31 5.94
C ALA A 71 12.28 2.06 7.27
N ARG A 72 11.07 2.50 7.61
CA ARG A 72 10.77 3.16 8.90
C ARG A 72 10.92 2.21 10.10
N THR A 73 10.71 0.92 9.90
CA THR A 73 10.76 -0.10 10.97
C THR A 73 12.12 -0.76 11.10
N ASP A 74 13.10 -0.41 10.28
CA ASP A 74 14.44 -1.02 10.33
C ASP A 74 15.11 -0.74 11.68
N PRO A 75 15.64 -1.77 12.37
CA PRO A 75 16.35 -1.61 13.63
C PRO A 75 17.55 -0.67 13.56
N ALA A 76 18.18 -0.54 12.38
CA ALA A 76 19.23 0.43 12.13
C ALA A 76 18.76 1.88 12.40
N ALA A 77 17.49 2.18 12.12
CA ALA A 77 16.90 3.47 12.45
C ALA A 77 16.73 3.69 13.98
N ARG A 78 16.64 2.61 14.77
CA ARG A 78 16.58 2.70 16.25
C ARG A 78 17.94 2.91 16.90
N LEU A 79 19.01 2.43 16.29
CA LEU A 79 20.39 2.71 16.71
C LEU A 79 20.79 4.18 16.45
N GLN A 80 19.96 4.93 15.72
CA GLN A 80 20.17 6.35 15.42
C GLN A 80 20.50 7.17 16.66
N ARG A 81 19.81 6.94 17.78
CA ARG A 81 20.06 7.68 19.03
C ARG A 81 21.43 7.41 19.67
N GLY A 82 22.01 6.24 19.43
CA GLY A 82 23.37 5.91 19.86
C GLY A 82 24.45 6.36 18.87
N MET A 83 24.15 6.33 17.58
CA MET A 83 25.09 6.70 16.51
C MET A 83 25.17 8.21 16.26
N THR A 84 24.14 8.99 16.59
CA THR A 84 24.22 10.45 16.62
C THR A 84 25.20 10.94 17.67
N ALA A 85 25.31 10.21 18.78
CA ALA A 85 26.35 10.44 19.79
C ALA A 85 27.79 10.13 19.28
N ALA A 86 27.92 9.29 18.24
CA ALA A 86 29.17 8.95 17.57
C ALA A 86 29.47 9.83 16.32
N GLY A 87 28.73 10.96 16.15
CA GLY A 87 29.01 11.95 15.10
C GLY A 87 28.48 11.59 13.70
N LEU A 88 27.69 10.54 13.56
CA LEU A 88 27.03 10.21 12.28
C LEU A 88 25.78 11.08 12.12
N GLY A 89 25.83 12.02 11.19
CA GLY A 89 24.71 12.91 10.89
C GLY A 89 23.45 12.17 10.41
N PRO A 90 22.24 12.73 10.63
CA PRO A 90 20.96 12.08 10.30
C PRO A 90 20.83 11.73 8.81
N LEU A 91 21.48 12.48 7.92
CA LEU A 91 21.50 12.23 6.48
C LEU A 91 22.18 10.90 6.10
N ARG A 92 23.28 10.52 6.79
CA ARG A 92 23.98 9.26 6.50
C ARG A 92 23.14 8.04 6.87
N LEU A 93 22.33 8.16 7.91
CA LEU A 93 21.45 7.08 8.36
C LEU A 93 20.23 6.91 7.43
N THR A 94 19.66 8.02 6.95
CA THR A 94 18.61 7.96 5.92
C THR A 94 19.13 7.36 4.62
N LEU A 95 20.34 7.70 4.19
CA LEU A 95 20.98 7.12 3.02
C LEU A 95 21.19 5.60 3.18
N LEU A 96 21.63 5.14 4.33
CA LEU A 96 21.85 3.72 4.60
C LEU A 96 20.54 2.91 4.53
N ALA A 97 19.46 3.45 5.09
CA ALA A 97 18.15 2.84 5.01
C ALA A 97 17.60 2.81 3.58
N THR A 98 17.75 3.91 2.81
CA THR A 98 17.32 3.96 1.41
C THR A 98 18.12 2.99 0.53
N VAL A 99 19.44 2.95 0.66
CA VAL A 99 20.31 2.03 -0.09
C VAL A 99 19.94 0.57 0.20
N SER A 100 19.74 0.22 1.47
CA SER A 100 19.33 -1.15 1.85
C SER A 100 18.00 -1.56 1.22
N THR A 101 17.02 -0.66 1.22
CA THR A 101 15.70 -0.92 0.63
C THR A 101 15.77 -0.99 -0.89
N THR A 102 16.53 -0.09 -1.52
CA THR A 102 16.76 -0.08 -2.98
C THR A 102 17.42 -1.36 -3.43
N LEU A 103 18.45 -1.83 -2.72
CA LEU A 103 19.13 -3.09 -3.03
C LEU A 103 18.16 -4.28 -2.96
N THR A 104 17.29 -4.29 -1.96
CA THR A 104 16.26 -5.33 -1.83
C THR A 104 15.29 -5.31 -3.02
N CYS A 105 14.87 -4.12 -3.48
CA CYS A 105 14.03 -3.98 -4.66
C CYS A 105 14.77 -4.40 -5.94
N VAL A 106 16.05 -4.06 -6.10
CA VAL A 106 16.87 -4.49 -7.23
C VAL A 106 16.96 -6.02 -7.30
N LEU A 107 17.21 -6.68 -6.17
CA LEU A 107 17.20 -8.15 -6.11
C LEU A 107 15.85 -8.73 -6.53
N GLY A 108 14.75 -8.15 -6.07
CA GLY A 108 13.39 -8.56 -6.47
C GLY A 108 13.18 -8.43 -7.98
N VAL A 109 13.55 -7.29 -8.55
CA VAL A 109 13.44 -7.01 -9.98
C VAL A 109 14.31 -7.95 -10.82
N LEU A 110 15.52 -8.28 -10.36
CA LEU A 110 16.38 -9.25 -11.02
C LEU A 110 15.75 -10.66 -11.03
N VAL A 111 15.12 -11.06 -9.91
CA VAL A 111 14.37 -12.31 -9.86
C VAL A 111 13.20 -12.28 -10.84
N ALA A 112 12.47 -11.17 -10.94
CA ALA A 112 11.39 -11.01 -11.92
C ALA A 112 11.88 -11.19 -13.36
N LEU A 113 13.01 -10.56 -13.69
CA LEU A 113 13.62 -10.67 -15.00
C LEU A 113 14.03 -12.12 -15.32
N LEU A 114 14.69 -12.79 -14.38
CA LEU A 114 15.06 -14.20 -14.54
C LEU A 114 13.86 -15.10 -14.73
N VAL A 115 12.80 -14.92 -13.91
CA VAL A 115 11.58 -15.71 -14.04
C VAL A 115 10.90 -15.43 -15.39
N PHE A 116 10.82 -14.17 -15.81
CA PHE A 116 10.24 -13.78 -17.09
C PHE A 116 10.99 -14.39 -18.28
N LEU A 117 12.34 -14.29 -18.31
CA LEU A 117 13.18 -14.88 -19.36
C LEU A 117 13.09 -16.43 -19.37
N ARG A 118 12.97 -17.05 -18.21
CA ARG A 118 12.74 -18.51 -18.09
C ARG A 118 11.40 -18.93 -18.66
N LEU A 119 10.32 -18.22 -18.31
CA LEU A 119 8.98 -18.52 -18.80
C LEU A 119 8.86 -18.30 -20.30
N ARG A 120 9.59 -17.33 -20.82
CA ARG A 120 9.67 -17.03 -22.25
C ARG A 120 10.47 -18.06 -23.07
N GLY A 121 11.37 -18.80 -22.41
CA GLY A 121 12.24 -19.78 -23.06
C GLY A 121 13.59 -19.23 -23.57
N ASP A 122 13.87 -17.93 -23.38
CA ASP A 122 15.10 -17.28 -23.86
C ASP A 122 16.38 -17.79 -23.16
N LEU A 123 16.27 -18.52 -22.04
CA LEU A 123 17.39 -19.10 -21.29
C LEU A 123 17.64 -20.59 -21.57
N GLY A 124 17.09 -21.16 -22.68
CA GLY A 124 17.35 -22.54 -23.09
C GLY A 124 16.79 -23.56 -22.10
N GLY A 125 15.52 -23.80 -22.12
CA GLY A 125 14.80 -24.84 -21.37
C GLY A 125 13.44 -25.09 -22.01
N PRO A 126 12.73 -26.20 -21.68
CA PRO A 126 11.37 -26.35 -22.14
C PRO A 126 10.58 -25.13 -21.65
N SER A 127 10.08 -24.34 -22.61
CA SER A 127 9.15 -23.26 -22.32
C SER A 127 8.05 -23.85 -21.46
N ALA A 128 7.77 -23.22 -20.31
CA ALA A 128 6.67 -23.63 -19.43
C ALA A 128 5.34 -23.35 -20.18
N VAL A 129 4.93 -24.26 -21.01
CA VAL A 129 3.85 -24.25 -22.02
C VAL A 129 2.45 -23.97 -21.46
N ARG A 130 2.34 -23.57 -20.18
CA ARG A 130 1.06 -23.28 -19.52
C ARG A 130 0.71 -21.79 -19.39
N PHE A 131 1.63 -20.91 -19.76
CA PHE A 131 1.34 -19.48 -19.85
C PHE A 131 1.02 -19.14 -21.30
N ASP A 132 -0.04 -18.36 -21.52
CA ASP A 132 -0.39 -17.85 -22.85
C ASP A 132 0.83 -17.21 -23.49
N ALA A 133 1.33 -17.81 -24.57
CA ALA A 133 2.51 -17.34 -25.31
C ALA A 133 2.33 -15.89 -25.78
N ASP A 134 1.09 -15.49 -26.01
CA ASP A 134 0.64 -14.18 -26.43
C ASP A 134 0.89 -13.08 -25.36
N LEU A 135 0.74 -13.44 -24.07
CA LEU A 135 0.98 -12.53 -22.95
C LEU A 135 2.47 -12.25 -22.69
N LEU A 136 3.34 -13.16 -23.09
CA LEU A 136 4.79 -13.06 -22.90
C LEU A 136 5.49 -12.54 -24.16
N GLY A 137 4.78 -12.39 -25.29
CA GLY A 137 5.33 -11.97 -26.58
C GLY A 137 6.41 -12.94 -27.08
N VAL A 138 6.19 -14.26 -26.91
CA VAL A 138 7.11 -15.31 -27.34
C VAL A 138 7.29 -15.22 -28.86
N GLY A 139 8.55 -15.23 -29.32
CA GLY A 139 8.88 -15.14 -30.75
C GLY A 139 9.14 -13.72 -31.27
N HIS A 140 8.92 -12.66 -30.50
CA HIS A 140 9.25 -11.30 -30.90
C HIS A 140 10.50 -10.78 -30.15
N PRO A 141 11.40 -10.01 -30.78
CA PRO A 141 12.58 -9.48 -30.09
C PRO A 141 12.13 -8.50 -29.00
N LEU A 142 12.60 -8.74 -27.76
CA LEU A 142 12.34 -7.80 -26.65
C LEU A 142 13.26 -6.57 -26.81
N PRO A 143 12.74 -5.36 -26.67
CA PRO A 143 13.57 -4.17 -26.52
C PRO A 143 14.22 -4.19 -25.12
N LEU A 144 15.37 -4.87 -24.99
CA LEU A 144 16.07 -5.06 -23.71
C LEU A 144 16.32 -3.73 -22.97
N VAL A 145 16.68 -2.69 -23.73
CA VAL A 145 16.93 -1.35 -23.15
C VAL A 145 15.63 -0.79 -22.54
N GLY A 146 14.52 -0.87 -23.25
CA GLY A 146 13.22 -0.43 -22.75
C GLY A 146 12.76 -1.24 -21.53
N ALA A 147 12.96 -2.56 -21.56
CA ALA A 147 12.65 -3.45 -20.44
C ALA A 147 13.47 -3.10 -19.19
N LEU A 148 14.78 -2.88 -19.33
CA LEU A 148 15.64 -2.48 -18.23
C LEU A 148 15.32 -1.09 -17.69
N MET A 149 15.02 -0.12 -18.55
CA MET A 149 14.58 1.21 -18.16
C MET A 149 13.29 1.15 -17.34
N LEU A 150 12.31 0.38 -17.81
CA LEU A 150 11.06 0.21 -17.10
C LEU A 150 11.26 -0.53 -15.75
N LEU A 151 12.07 -1.57 -15.73
CA LEU A 151 12.41 -2.28 -14.51
C LEU A 151 13.12 -1.39 -13.48
N ALA A 152 13.96 -0.46 -13.92
CA ALA A 152 14.64 0.49 -13.05
C ALA A 152 13.68 1.46 -12.34
N THR A 153 12.47 1.66 -12.86
CA THR A 153 11.46 2.51 -12.21
C THR A 153 11.04 1.97 -10.83
N VAL A 154 11.03 0.66 -10.62
CA VAL A 154 10.64 0.04 -9.34
C VAL A 154 11.61 0.39 -8.21
N PRO A 155 12.92 0.11 -8.31
CA PRO A 155 13.86 0.50 -7.26
C PRO A 155 14.02 2.02 -7.15
N LEU A 156 13.88 2.76 -8.26
CA LEU A 156 13.98 4.22 -8.25
C LEU A 156 12.81 4.86 -7.47
N THR A 157 11.58 4.45 -7.75
CA THR A 157 10.40 4.95 -7.01
C THR A 157 10.44 4.56 -5.54
N ALA A 158 10.88 3.34 -5.21
CA ALA A 158 11.09 2.92 -3.83
C ALA A 158 12.18 3.76 -3.14
N ALA A 159 13.30 4.05 -3.82
CA ALA A 159 14.37 4.89 -3.29
C ALA A 159 13.92 6.33 -3.04
N VAL A 160 13.25 6.95 -4.01
CA VAL A 160 12.72 8.32 -3.88
C VAL A 160 11.67 8.38 -2.78
N ALA A 161 10.72 7.45 -2.75
CA ALA A 161 9.68 7.41 -1.73
C ALA A 161 10.25 7.24 -0.33
N THR A 162 11.24 6.35 -0.15
CA THR A 162 11.90 6.15 1.15
C THR A 162 12.75 7.36 1.56
N ALA A 163 13.49 7.96 0.63
CA ALA A 163 14.29 9.16 0.88
C ALA A 163 13.41 10.35 1.33
N VAL A 164 12.29 10.58 0.63
CA VAL A 164 11.33 11.64 1.00
C VAL A 164 10.65 11.34 2.33
N ALA A 165 10.26 10.10 2.58
CA ALA A 165 9.56 9.70 3.80
C ALA A 165 10.44 9.71 5.06
N LEU A 166 11.76 9.55 4.90
CA LEU A 166 12.76 9.56 6.00
C LEU A 166 13.46 10.91 6.15
N ARG A 167 13.18 11.90 5.28
CA ARG A 167 13.73 13.25 5.48
C ARG A 167 13.39 13.76 6.87
N PRO A 168 14.37 14.24 7.64
CA PRO A 168 14.09 14.91 8.89
C PRO A 168 13.24 16.14 8.58
N ARG A 169 11.99 16.14 9.05
CA ARG A 169 11.21 17.37 9.08
C ARG A 169 11.89 18.25 10.12
N HIS A 170 12.41 19.40 9.70
CA HIS A 170 12.62 20.48 10.65
C HIS A 170 11.22 20.80 11.18
N GLU A 171 10.96 20.40 12.43
CA GLU A 171 9.90 21.00 13.20
C GLU A 171 10.30 22.47 13.30
N ALA A 172 9.67 23.30 12.45
CA ALA A 172 9.69 24.75 12.65
C ALA A 172 9.17 24.95 14.07
N GLY A 173 10.02 25.51 14.90
CA GLY A 173 9.86 25.61 16.33
C GLY A 173 8.48 26.10 16.73
N ASP A 174 7.64 25.19 17.12
CA ASP A 174 6.56 25.49 18.02
C ASP A 174 7.16 25.48 19.41
N ALA A 175 7.35 26.68 19.90
CA ALA A 175 7.78 26.99 21.27
C ALA A 175 7.04 26.04 22.22
N GLU A 176 7.82 25.39 23.09
CA GLU A 176 7.35 24.70 24.27
C GLU A 176 6.48 25.66 25.12
N THR A 177 5.20 25.67 24.78
CA THR A 177 4.20 26.14 25.73
C THR A 177 3.88 24.91 26.58
N GLU A 178 4.34 24.90 27.80
CA GLU A 178 4.02 23.96 28.87
C GLU A 178 2.51 23.92 29.12
N GLY A 179 1.79 23.25 28.24
CA GLY A 179 0.40 22.89 28.37
C GLY A 179 0.27 21.44 27.92
N SER A 180 -0.40 20.61 28.72
CA SER A 180 -0.73 19.20 28.38
C SER A 180 -0.92 19.02 26.89
N PRO A 181 -0.22 18.09 26.22
CA PRO A 181 -0.31 17.94 24.77
C PRO A 181 -1.76 17.63 24.39
N ARG A 182 -2.50 18.66 23.99
CA ARG A 182 -3.81 18.48 23.38
C ARG A 182 -3.56 17.73 22.10
N ILE A 183 -4.02 16.47 22.04
CA ILE A 183 -3.99 15.66 20.83
C ILE A 183 -4.84 16.39 19.79
N ALA A 184 -4.19 17.20 18.96
CA ALA A 184 -4.87 17.95 17.91
C ALA A 184 -5.54 16.95 16.95
N PRO A 185 -6.83 17.15 16.61
CA PRO A 185 -7.51 16.30 15.65
C PRO A 185 -6.83 16.41 14.30
N PRO A 186 -6.59 15.29 13.58
CA PRO A 186 -5.99 15.33 12.27
C PRO A 186 -6.89 16.12 11.30
N SER A 187 -6.34 17.18 10.71
CA SER A 187 -7.04 18.11 9.81
C SER A 187 -7.52 17.48 8.49
N GLY A 188 -7.06 16.26 8.18
CA GLY A 188 -7.37 15.56 6.94
C GLY A 188 -8.78 14.94 6.85
N LEU A 189 -9.51 14.82 7.96
CA LEU A 189 -10.81 14.14 7.98
C LEU A 189 -11.86 14.84 7.10
N PRO A 190 -12.15 16.15 7.25
CA PRO A 190 -13.18 16.79 6.44
C PRO A 190 -12.83 16.81 4.95
N TRP A 191 -11.58 17.06 4.62
CA TRP A 191 -11.11 17.03 3.24
C TRP A 191 -11.18 15.62 2.63
N GLY A 192 -10.79 14.60 3.39
CA GLY A 192 -10.86 13.21 2.94
C GLY A 192 -12.30 12.76 2.69
N ILE A 193 -13.24 13.11 3.56
CA ILE A 193 -14.65 12.79 3.38
C ILE A 193 -15.23 13.57 2.17
N ALA A 194 -14.91 14.86 2.04
CA ALA A 194 -15.36 15.67 0.92
C ALA A 194 -14.87 15.13 -0.42
N MET A 195 -13.58 14.73 -0.50
CA MET A 195 -13.01 14.14 -1.71
C MET A 195 -13.62 12.76 -2.02
N ALA A 196 -13.83 11.92 -1.01
CA ALA A 196 -14.48 10.63 -1.22
C ALA A 196 -15.93 10.79 -1.72
N ALA A 197 -16.69 11.70 -1.11
CA ALA A 197 -18.06 12.01 -1.54
C ALA A 197 -18.09 12.62 -2.96
N ALA A 198 -17.18 13.55 -3.27
CA ALA A 198 -17.06 14.14 -4.61
C ALA A 198 -16.71 13.08 -5.65
N GLY A 199 -15.78 12.16 -5.33
CA GLY A 199 -15.43 11.05 -6.21
C GLY A 199 -16.63 10.16 -6.54
N LEU A 200 -17.39 9.74 -5.53
CA LEU A 200 -18.61 8.95 -5.71
C LEU A 200 -19.70 9.73 -6.48
N ALA A 201 -19.82 11.04 -6.25
CA ALA A 201 -20.77 11.87 -6.98
C ALA A 201 -20.41 11.99 -8.48
N ILE A 202 -19.11 12.19 -8.81
CA ILE A 202 -18.62 12.22 -10.19
C ILE A 202 -18.90 10.87 -10.87
N GLU A 203 -18.63 9.77 -10.19
CA GLU A 203 -18.89 8.42 -10.67
C GLU A 203 -20.38 8.21 -10.99
N ALA A 204 -21.26 8.56 -10.05
CA ALA A 204 -22.70 8.45 -10.22
C ALA A 204 -23.25 9.39 -11.31
N TYR A 205 -22.65 10.58 -11.50
CA TYR A 205 -23.05 11.52 -12.55
C TYR A 205 -22.62 11.05 -13.95
N THR A 206 -21.37 10.61 -14.08
CA THR A 206 -20.82 10.18 -15.37
C THR A 206 -21.41 8.87 -15.86
N SER A 207 -21.82 7.97 -14.95
CA SER A 207 -22.50 6.73 -15.32
C SER A 207 -23.90 6.96 -15.91
N ARG A 208 -24.60 8.00 -15.47
CA ARG A 208 -25.93 8.37 -15.99
C ARG A 208 -25.87 9.10 -17.32
N GLY A 209 -24.72 9.74 -17.65
CA GLY A 209 -24.54 10.57 -18.83
C GLY A 209 -24.02 9.84 -20.08
N THR A 210 -23.89 8.53 -20.08
CA THR A 210 -23.25 7.76 -21.14
C THR A 210 -24.07 7.60 -22.45
N GLY A 211 -25.04 8.46 -22.67
CA GLY A 211 -25.83 8.48 -23.93
C GLY A 211 -25.16 9.17 -25.12
N ALA A 212 -24.11 9.96 -24.99
CA ALA A 212 -23.48 10.67 -26.10
C ALA A 212 -22.06 11.15 -25.81
N HIS A 213 -21.11 10.82 -26.65
CA HIS A 213 -19.86 11.55 -26.94
C HIS A 213 -18.67 11.45 -25.96
N GLY A 214 -18.53 10.44 -25.13
CA GLY A 214 -17.31 10.22 -24.34
C GLY A 214 -16.53 9.01 -24.83
N GLY A 215 -15.26 9.19 -25.21
CA GLY A 215 -14.35 8.06 -25.47
C GLY A 215 -14.31 7.13 -24.27
N LEU A 216 -14.59 5.86 -24.49
CA LEU A 216 -14.58 4.84 -23.45
C LEU A 216 -13.15 4.35 -23.26
N LEU A 217 -12.63 4.41 -22.02
CA LEU A 217 -11.32 3.84 -21.68
C LEU A 217 -11.50 2.37 -21.30
N PRO A 218 -10.85 1.43 -22.00
CA PRO A 218 -10.93 0.02 -21.66
C PRO A 218 -10.25 -0.26 -20.33
N LEU A 219 -10.94 -0.96 -19.42
CA LEU A 219 -10.34 -1.50 -18.20
C LEU A 219 -9.44 -2.72 -18.53
N PRO A 220 -8.42 -3.01 -17.73
CA PRO A 220 -7.58 -4.19 -17.92
C PRO A 220 -8.46 -5.45 -17.85
N GLY A 221 -8.58 -6.18 -18.95
CA GLY A 221 -9.44 -7.36 -19.07
C GLY A 221 -10.45 -7.32 -20.22
N ARG A 222 -10.47 -6.29 -21.06
CA ARG A 222 -11.29 -6.15 -22.30
C ARG A 222 -12.81 -6.05 -22.12
N LEU A 223 -13.34 -5.84 -20.92
CA LEU A 223 -14.74 -6.19 -20.66
C LEU A 223 -15.66 -5.04 -20.30
N ILE A 224 -15.13 -3.95 -19.82
CA ILE A 224 -15.93 -2.78 -19.49
C ILE A 224 -15.17 -1.56 -19.98
N SER A 225 -15.65 -0.98 -21.05
CA SER A 225 -15.26 0.38 -21.42
C SER A 225 -15.98 1.32 -20.49
N SER A 226 -15.25 1.87 -19.52
CA SER A 226 -15.79 2.85 -18.58
C SER A 226 -15.48 4.27 -19.05
N PRO A 227 -16.41 5.21 -18.92
CA PRO A 227 -16.13 6.60 -19.19
C PRO A 227 -15.01 7.11 -18.28
N PRO A 228 -14.12 7.99 -18.77
CA PRO A 228 -12.97 8.48 -18.01
C PRO A 228 -13.34 9.13 -16.68
N GLY A 229 -14.57 9.68 -16.59
CA GLY A 229 -15.11 10.25 -15.37
C GLY A 229 -15.31 9.23 -14.24
N VAL A 230 -15.68 7.97 -14.55
CA VAL A 230 -15.81 6.91 -13.55
C VAL A 230 -14.44 6.57 -12.95
N LEU A 231 -13.41 6.45 -13.79
CA LEU A 231 -12.04 6.19 -13.32
C LEU A 231 -11.50 7.36 -12.48
N ALA A 232 -11.76 8.60 -12.88
CA ALA A 232 -11.41 9.79 -12.12
C ALA A 232 -12.17 9.83 -10.77
N GLY A 233 -13.44 9.47 -10.74
CA GLY A 233 -14.25 9.33 -9.53
C GLY A 233 -13.67 8.28 -8.58
N TRP A 234 -13.29 7.13 -9.08
CA TRP A 234 -12.62 6.08 -8.31
C TRP A 234 -11.28 6.53 -7.73
N ALA A 235 -10.43 7.17 -8.53
CA ALA A 235 -9.17 7.69 -8.06
C ALA A 235 -9.36 8.73 -6.95
N LEU A 236 -10.34 9.63 -7.11
CA LEU A 236 -10.64 10.66 -6.14
C LEU A 236 -11.22 10.08 -4.85
N SER A 237 -12.13 9.11 -4.92
CA SER A 237 -12.73 8.45 -3.75
C SER A 237 -11.70 7.61 -2.97
N THR A 238 -10.82 6.88 -3.66
CA THR A 238 -9.74 6.13 -3.02
C THR A 238 -8.74 7.06 -2.33
N PHE A 239 -8.35 8.16 -2.99
CA PHE A 239 -7.47 9.16 -2.39
C PHE A 239 -8.12 9.84 -1.17
N GLY A 240 -9.40 10.18 -1.27
CA GLY A 240 -10.18 10.72 -0.15
C GLY A 240 -10.21 9.77 1.05
N LEU A 241 -10.39 8.47 0.82
CA LEU A 241 -10.42 7.45 1.87
C LEU A 241 -9.06 7.31 2.58
N VAL A 242 -7.96 7.37 1.82
CA VAL A 242 -6.59 7.37 2.37
C VAL A 242 -6.35 8.61 3.24
N LEU A 243 -6.82 9.77 2.80
CA LEU A 243 -6.67 11.03 3.52
C LEU A 243 -7.53 11.08 4.78
N ALA A 244 -8.73 10.49 4.75
CA ALA A 244 -9.64 10.38 5.89
C ALA A 244 -9.14 9.39 6.96
N GLY A 245 -8.31 8.42 6.59
CA GLY A 245 -7.87 7.33 7.46
C GLY A 245 -7.41 7.75 8.86
N PRO A 246 -6.47 8.70 9.02
CA PRO A 246 -6.03 9.19 10.33
C PRO A 246 -7.18 9.79 11.15
N GLY A 247 -8.05 10.54 10.49
CA GLY A 247 -9.22 11.16 11.12
C GLY A 247 -10.25 10.15 11.58
N LEU A 248 -10.49 9.10 10.79
CA LEU A 248 -11.40 8.00 11.16
C LEU A 248 -10.89 7.24 12.39
N VAL A 249 -9.59 6.92 12.43
CA VAL A 249 -8.97 6.27 13.60
C VAL A 249 -9.07 7.16 14.83
N HIS A 250 -8.84 8.47 14.69
CA HIS A 250 -9.00 9.44 15.78
C HIS A 250 -10.46 9.49 16.26
N LEU A 251 -11.43 9.52 15.33
CA LEU A 251 -12.87 9.51 15.63
C LEU A 251 -13.26 8.24 16.40
N CYS A 252 -12.77 7.05 16.00
CA CYS A 252 -12.96 5.80 16.74
C CYS A 252 -12.47 5.92 18.19
N GLY A 253 -11.29 6.54 18.38
CA GLY A 253 -10.76 6.81 19.71
C GLY A 253 -11.65 7.75 20.52
N ARG A 254 -12.20 8.79 19.91
CA ARG A 254 -13.17 9.71 20.58
C ARG A 254 -14.46 9.00 20.95
N LEU A 255 -15.02 8.19 20.07
CA LEU A 255 -16.23 7.41 20.33
C LEU A 255 -16.05 6.44 21.50
N LEU A 256 -14.86 5.80 21.62
CA LEU A 256 -14.56 4.97 22.78
C LEU A 256 -14.49 5.76 24.08
N CYS A 257 -14.04 7.01 24.04
CA CYS A 257 -13.96 7.90 25.21
C CYS A 257 -15.28 8.63 25.49
N ALA A 258 -16.29 8.52 24.64
CA ALA A 258 -17.57 9.23 24.80
C ALA A 258 -18.44 8.61 25.91
N GLY A 259 -19.22 9.45 26.56
CA GLY A 259 -20.11 9.05 27.64
C GLY A 259 -19.38 8.89 28.99
N ARG A 260 -19.72 7.88 29.76
CA ARG A 260 -19.06 7.49 31.02
C ARG A 260 -18.16 6.27 30.78
N PRO A 261 -16.96 6.43 30.19
CA PRO A 261 -16.12 5.30 29.86
C PRO A 261 -15.50 4.71 31.12
N GLY A 262 -15.60 3.39 31.27
CA GLY A 262 -14.77 2.68 32.24
C GLY A 262 -13.29 2.78 31.88
N ALA A 263 -12.40 2.48 32.83
CA ALA A 263 -10.93 2.62 32.68
C ALA A 263 -10.38 1.96 31.39
N LEU A 264 -10.91 0.78 31.02
CA LEU A 264 -10.52 0.07 29.79
C LEU A 264 -10.85 0.85 28.51
N ARG A 265 -12.04 1.42 28.43
CA ARG A 265 -12.49 2.19 27.26
C ARG A 265 -11.70 3.48 27.12
N LEU A 266 -11.48 4.17 28.23
CA LEU A 266 -10.72 5.40 28.26
C LEU A 266 -9.26 5.16 27.84
N LEU A 267 -8.60 4.13 28.39
CA LEU A 267 -7.24 3.76 28.01
C LEU A 267 -7.17 3.41 26.50
N SER A 268 -8.11 2.61 26.03
CA SER A 268 -8.15 2.18 24.62
C SER A 268 -8.37 3.35 23.67
N GLY A 269 -9.28 4.27 24.00
CA GLY A 269 -9.60 5.41 23.17
C GLY A 269 -8.47 6.44 23.10
N ARG A 270 -7.83 6.74 24.23
CA ARG A 270 -6.68 7.66 24.29
C ARG A 270 -5.50 7.16 23.46
N VAL A 271 -5.16 5.89 23.60
CA VAL A 271 -4.09 5.26 22.82
C VAL A 271 -4.41 5.30 21.32
N LEU A 272 -5.67 5.10 20.94
CA LEU A 272 -6.07 5.13 19.54
C LEU A 272 -5.97 6.55 18.94
N GLN A 273 -6.26 7.58 19.74
CA GLN A 273 -6.10 8.98 19.35
C GLN A 273 -4.61 9.33 19.14
N GLU A 274 -3.72 8.90 20.05
CA GLU A 274 -2.27 9.13 19.93
C GLU A 274 -1.66 8.45 18.70
N GLU A 275 -2.17 7.26 18.33
CA GLU A 275 -1.64 6.48 17.22
C GLU A 275 -2.36 6.75 15.89
N SER A 276 -3.35 7.62 15.87
CA SER A 276 -4.19 7.90 14.71
C SER A 276 -3.39 8.24 13.45
N HIS A 277 -2.32 9.03 13.57
CA HIS A 277 -1.46 9.37 12.43
C HIS A 277 -0.61 8.20 11.91
N ARG A 278 -0.20 7.27 12.79
CA ARG A 278 0.66 6.14 12.43
C ARG A 278 -0.15 5.01 11.81
N LEU A 279 -1.30 4.67 12.41
CA LEU A 279 -2.16 3.59 11.97
C LEU A 279 -3.15 4.03 10.88
N GLY A 280 -3.57 5.29 10.90
CA GLY A 280 -4.67 5.75 10.05
C GLY A 280 -4.36 5.70 8.57
N ARG A 281 -3.16 6.11 8.13
CA ARG A 281 -2.79 6.04 6.71
C ARG A 281 -2.75 4.62 6.16
N PRO A 282 -2.05 3.64 6.77
CA PRO A 282 -2.07 2.26 6.30
C PRO A 282 -3.46 1.64 6.30
N LEU A 283 -4.28 1.95 7.31
CA LEU A 283 -5.67 1.48 7.39
C LEU A 283 -6.56 2.12 6.33
N GLY A 284 -6.38 3.42 6.05
CA GLY A 284 -7.10 4.11 4.98
C GLY A 284 -6.79 3.49 3.59
N VAL A 285 -5.52 3.18 3.33
CA VAL A 285 -5.12 2.46 2.10
C VAL A 285 -5.71 1.05 2.07
N LEU A 286 -5.72 0.34 3.20
CA LEU A 286 -6.33 -0.98 3.29
C LEU A 286 -7.83 -0.94 2.98
N CYS A 287 -8.55 0.07 3.49
CA CYS A 287 -9.96 0.29 3.17
C CYS A 287 -10.16 0.60 1.68
N ALA A 288 -9.33 1.47 1.10
CA ALA A 288 -9.40 1.82 -0.31
C ALA A 288 -9.16 0.61 -1.23
N VAL A 289 -8.14 -0.20 -0.94
CA VAL A 289 -7.84 -1.42 -1.71
C VAL A 289 -8.89 -2.50 -1.45
N GLY A 290 -9.39 -2.62 -0.22
CA GLY A 290 -10.47 -3.54 0.14
C GLY A 290 -11.77 -3.22 -0.61
N SER A 291 -12.15 -1.94 -0.69
CA SER A 291 -13.34 -1.51 -1.44
C SER A 291 -13.17 -1.78 -2.95
N ALA A 292 -11.98 -1.48 -3.52
CA ALA A 292 -11.69 -1.76 -4.91
C ALA A 292 -11.71 -3.26 -5.23
N ALA A 293 -11.17 -4.10 -4.34
CA ALA A 293 -11.18 -5.56 -4.50
C ALA A 293 -12.60 -6.12 -4.44
N TYR A 294 -13.43 -5.64 -3.52
CA TYR A 294 -14.83 -6.04 -3.43
C TYR A 294 -15.62 -5.60 -4.67
N ALA A 295 -15.44 -4.36 -5.13
CA ALA A 295 -16.06 -3.86 -6.34
C ALA A 295 -15.66 -4.71 -7.57
N ALA A 296 -14.36 -5.05 -7.69
CA ALA A 296 -13.87 -5.92 -8.74
C ALA A 296 -14.50 -7.32 -8.71
N MET A 297 -14.71 -7.91 -7.53
CA MET A 297 -15.40 -9.20 -7.38
C MET A 297 -16.86 -9.12 -7.85
N LYS A 298 -17.58 -8.07 -7.49
CA LYS A 298 -18.98 -7.85 -7.93
C LYS A 298 -19.10 -7.72 -9.44
N VAL A 299 -18.21 -6.92 -10.05
CA VAL A 299 -18.15 -6.78 -11.51
C VAL A 299 -17.84 -8.13 -12.18
N TYR A 300 -16.95 -8.92 -11.58
CA TYR A 300 -16.61 -10.25 -12.07
C TYR A 300 -17.79 -11.22 -12.03
N GLU A 301 -18.57 -11.20 -10.94
CA GLU A 301 -19.77 -12.03 -10.79
C GLU A 301 -20.88 -11.65 -11.79
N ALA A 302 -20.99 -10.34 -12.10
CA ALA A 302 -21.99 -9.83 -13.03
C ALA A 302 -21.65 -10.05 -14.51
N SER A 303 -20.40 -10.38 -14.84
CA SER A 303 -19.93 -10.53 -16.22
C SER A 303 -20.10 -11.95 -16.73
N PRO A 304 -20.75 -12.18 -17.89
CA PRO A 304 -20.94 -13.52 -18.46
C PRO A 304 -19.62 -14.13 -18.98
N SER A 305 -18.64 -13.30 -19.30
CA SER A 305 -17.28 -13.71 -19.68
C SER A 305 -16.33 -13.40 -18.54
N ARG A 306 -15.51 -14.35 -18.11
CA ARG A 306 -14.54 -14.16 -17.02
C ARG A 306 -13.46 -13.14 -17.43
N PRO A 307 -13.59 -11.88 -16.98
CA PRO A 307 -12.80 -10.76 -17.51
C PRO A 307 -11.36 -10.68 -17.00
N PHE A 308 -11.08 -11.34 -15.87
CA PHE A 308 -9.78 -11.20 -15.23
C PHE A 308 -8.81 -12.29 -15.70
N GLY A 309 -7.84 -11.89 -16.52
CA GLY A 309 -6.70 -12.71 -16.86
C GLY A 309 -5.78 -12.94 -15.64
N LEU A 310 -4.91 -13.95 -15.76
CA LEU A 310 -3.93 -14.29 -14.72
C LEU A 310 -3.06 -13.09 -14.29
N LEU A 311 -2.70 -12.22 -15.21
CA LEU A 311 -1.89 -11.01 -14.91
C LEU A 311 -2.64 -10.02 -14.02
N THR A 312 -3.93 -9.80 -14.25
CA THR A 312 -4.76 -8.95 -13.40
C THR A 312 -4.88 -9.53 -11.99
N ALA A 313 -5.04 -10.85 -11.89
CA ALA A 313 -5.08 -11.55 -10.60
C ALA A 313 -3.74 -11.41 -9.84
N ILE A 314 -2.59 -11.56 -10.52
CA ILE A 314 -1.27 -11.35 -9.92
C ILE A 314 -1.13 -9.90 -9.46
N GLY A 315 -1.54 -8.92 -10.27
CA GLY A 315 -1.49 -7.50 -9.90
C GLY A 315 -2.31 -7.20 -8.65
N ALA A 316 -3.54 -7.68 -8.61
CA ALA A 316 -4.42 -7.53 -7.44
C ALA A 316 -3.84 -8.21 -6.20
N ALA A 317 -3.28 -9.42 -6.34
CA ALA A 317 -2.63 -10.15 -5.25
C ALA A 317 -1.41 -9.39 -4.71
N VAL A 318 -0.56 -8.82 -5.57
CA VAL A 318 0.60 -8.01 -5.17
C VAL A 318 0.14 -6.77 -4.39
N VAL A 319 -0.87 -6.05 -4.89
CA VAL A 319 -1.42 -4.87 -4.20
C VAL A 319 -1.96 -5.24 -2.83
N LEU A 320 -2.82 -6.25 -2.75
CA LEU A 320 -3.39 -6.72 -1.49
C LEU A 320 -2.31 -7.17 -0.50
N ALA A 321 -1.33 -7.94 -0.95
CA ALA A 321 -0.22 -8.40 -0.12
C ALA A 321 0.63 -7.22 0.40
N CYS A 322 0.95 -6.24 -0.44
CA CYS A 322 1.71 -5.05 -0.04
C CYS A 322 0.97 -4.21 0.99
N VAL A 323 -0.32 -3.97 0.76
CA VAL A 323 -1.14 -3.12 1.63
C VAL A 323 -1.40 -3.81 2.98
N THR A 324 -1.73 -5.09 2.98
CA THR A 324 -1.88 -5.87 4.23
C THR A 324 -0.56 -5.96 4.99
N ALA A 325 0.55 -6.21 4.32
CA ALA A 325 1.87 -6.22 4.94
C ALA A 325 2.25 -4.85 5.51
N SER A 326 1.94 -3.74 4.83
CA SER A 326 2.19 -2.40 5.35
C SER A 326 1.34 -2.08 6.58
N ALA A 327 0.07 -2.46 6.59
CA ALA A 327 -0.81 -2.31 7.75
C ALA A 327 -0.32 -3.16 8.94
N LEU A 328 0.11 -4.40 8.68
CA LEU A 328 0.67 -5.29 9.70
C LEU A 328 1.98 -4.74 10.28
N THR A 329 2.88 -4.21 9.44
CA THR A 329 4.13 -3.59 9.91
C THR A 329 3.84 -2.38 10.79
N ALA A 330 2.90 -1.53 10.44
CA ALA A 330 2.48 -0.39 11.24
C ALA A 330 1.88 -0.84 12.59
N ALA A 331 1.06 -1.90 12.61
CA ALA A 331 0.50 -2.47 13.83
C ALA A 331 1.57 -3.07 14.75
N LEU A 332 2.58 -3.75 14.19
CA LEU A 332 3.72 -4.29 14.94
C LEU A 332 4.61 -3.17 15.51
N GLU A 333 4.81 -2.10 14.74
CA GLU A 333 5.54 -0.92 15.20
C GLU A 333 4.83 -0.24 16.36
N SER A 334 3.52 -0.04 16.27
CA SER A 334 2.72 0.54 17.35
C SER A 334 2.80 -0.31 18.63
N ARG A 335 2.80 -1.66 18.50
CA ARG A 335 3.03 -2.56 19.64
C ARG A 335 4.40 -2.37 20.26
N SER A 336 5.45 -2.30 19.45
CA SER A 336 6.83 -2.14 19.93
C SER A 336 7.07 -0.77 20.58
N ALA A 337 6.46 0.29 20.07
CA ALA A 337 6.53 1.62 20.65
C ALA A 337 5.93 1.66 22.07
N ARG A 338 4.85 0.89 22.30
CA ARG A 338 4.17 0.79 23.60
C ARG A 338 4.79 -0.20 24.57
N ALA A 339 5.80 -0.97 24.16
CA ALA A 339 6.40 -1.99 25.04
C ALA A 339 6.90 -1.43 26.37
N ARG A 340 7.47 -0.20 26.35
CA ARG A 340 7.93 0.48 27.57
C ARG A 340 6.78 0.87 28.49
N THR A 341 5.72 1.46 27.94
CA THR A 341 4.54 1.89 28.69
C THR A 341 3.79 0.69 29.28
N THR A 342 3.64 -0.38 28.49
CA THR A 342 3.02 -1.62 28.97
C THR A 342 3.86 -2.31 30.05
N ALA A 343 5.19 -2.27 29.96
CA ALA A 343 6.07 -2.77 31.01
C ALA A 343 5.95 -1.95 32.31
N ALA A 344 5.84 -0.63 32.20
CA ALA A 344 5.62 0.24 33.36
C ALA A 344 4.26 -0.03 34.02
N LEU A 345 3.19 -0.17 33.24
CA LEU A 345 1.85 -0.52 33.75
C LEU A 345 1.84 -1.88 34.44
N ARG A 346 2.56 -2.88 33.90
CA ARG A 346 2.71 -4.18 34.55
C ARG A 346 3.45 -4.09 35.89
N ARG A 347 4.49 -3.25 35.99
CA ARG A 347 5.19 -3.01 37.25
C ARG A 347 4.29 -2.36 38.30
N LEU A 348 3.32 -1.53 37.86
CA LEU A 348 2.30 -0.93 38.71
C LEU A 348 1.13 -1.88 39.06
N GLY A 349 1.21 -3.17 38.67
CA GLY A 349 0.23 -4.18 39.02
C GLY A 349 -0.89 -4.43 37.99
N ALA A 350 -0.82 -3.80 36.80
CA ALA A 350 -1.82 -4.05 35.75
C ALA A 350 -1.73 -5.50 35.25
N SER A 351 -2.84 -6.25 35.30
CA SER A 351 -2.89 -7.62 34.83
C SER A 351 -2.76 -7.70 33.29
N ALA A 352 -2.13 -8.78 32.80
CA ALA A 352 -1.97 -9.01 31.38
C ALA A 352 -3.33 -9.11 30.65
N SER A 353 -4.36 -9.61 31.31
CA SER A 353 -5.72 -9.72 30.79
C SER A 353 -6.36 -8.36 30.49
N VAL A 354 -6.14 -7.36 31.34
CA VAL A 354 -6.62 -5.99 31.12
C VAL A 354 -5.96 -5.38 29.89
N LEU A 355 -4.65 -5.54 29.73
CA LEU A 355 -3.92 -5.02 28.58
C LEU A 355 -4.35 -5.71 27.27
N TYR A 356 -4.60 -7.02 27.32
CA TYR A 356 -5.10 -7.78 26.16
C TYR A 356 -6.53 -7.35 25.78
N ARG A 357 -7.43 -7.22 26.75
CA ARG A 357 -8.80 -6.73 26.54
C ARG A 357 -8.80 -5.32 25.96
N ALA A 358 -7.94 -4.43 26.43
CA ALA A 358 -7.79 -3.09 25.87
C ALA A 358 -7.30 -3.12 24.41
N ALA A 359 -6.40 -4.03 24.06
CA ALA A 359 -5.95 -4.22 22.67
C ALA A 359 -7.05 -4.80 21.78
N ALA A 360 -7.79 -5.80 22.27
CA ALA A 360 -8.92 -6.39 21.56
C ALA A 360 -10.05 -5.37 21.32
N LEU A 361 -10.36 -4.54 22.31
CA LEU A 361 -11.36 -3.49 22.19
C LEU A 361 -11.01 -2.45 21.12
N ARG A 362 -9.73 -2.08 21.00
CA ARG A 362 -9.25 -1.18 19.96
C ARG A 362 -9.39 -1.80 18.56
N ALA A 363 -8.97 -3.05 18.40
CA ALA A 363 -9.11 -3.77 17.14
C ALA A 363 -10.58 -3.90 16.75
N LEU A 364 -11.43 -4.27 17.68
CA LEU A 364 -12.89 -4.37 17.46
C LEU A 364 -13.51 -3.03 17.05
N ALA A 365 -13.16 -1.94 17.72
CA ALA A 365 -13.67 -0.61 17.39
C ALA A 365 -13.26 -0.18 15.96
N LEU A 366 -12.03 -0.47 15.55
CA LEU A 366 -11.56 -0.21 14.20
C LEU A 366 -12.34 -1.04 13.18
N VAL A 367 -12.54 -2.33 13.43
CA VAL A 367 -13.28 -3.21 12.51
C VAL A 367 -14.74 -2.76 12.39
N ILE A 368 -15.41 -2.43 13.50
CA ILE A 368 -16.82 -1.98 13.51
C ILE A 368 -17.01 -0.70 12.68
N VAL A 369 -16.04 0.20 12.64
CA VAL A 369 -16.15 1.45 11.87
C VAL A 369 -15.64 1.30 10.45
N LEU A 370 -14.49 0.66 10.25
CA LEU A 370 -13.84 0.59 8.95
C LEU A 370 -14.47 -0.46 8.02
N ALA A 371 -14.97 -1.58 8.54
CA ALA A 371 -15.57 -2.61 7.69
C ALA A 371 -16.88 -2.15 7.03
N PRO A 372 -17.87 -1.56 7.73
CA PRO A 372 -19.06 -1.05 7.07
C PRO A 372 -18.77 0.13 6.14
N LEU A 373 -17.79 0.98 6.49
CA LEU A 373 -17.35 2.07 5.61
C LEU A 373 -16.77 1.54 4.30
N THR A 374 -15.90 0.53 4.37
CA THR A 374 -15.30 -0.11 3.18
C THR A 374 -16.37 -0.75 2.30
N TRP A 375 -17.33 -1.42 2.95
CA TRP A 375 -18.43 -2.06 2.24
C TRP A 375 -19.37 -1.04 1.60
N THR A 376 -19.76 0.03 2.29
CA THR A 376 -20.65 1.08 1.73
C THR A 376 -19.98 1.80 0.55
N VAL A 377 -18.70 2.14 0.66
CA VAL A 377 -17.95 2.76 -0.45
C VAL A 377 -17.89 1.81 -1.65
N ALA A 378 -17.65 0.52 -1.42
CA ALA A 378 -17.59 -0.48 -2.46
C ALA A 378 -18.95 -0.69 -3.15
N GLU A 379 -20.05 -0.79 -2.40
CA GLU A 379 -21.41 -0.88 -2.99
C GLU A 379 -21.75 0.36 -3.80
N MET A 380 -21.46 1.56 -3.29
CA MET A 380 -21.71 2.78 -4.04
C MET A 380 -20.91 2.86 -5.34
N ALA A 381 -19.66 2.36 -5.34
CA ALA A 381 -18.79 2.31 -6.51
C ALA A 381 -19.24 1.23 -7.54
N THR A 382 -20.00 0.22 -7.13
CA THR A 382 -20.50 -0.81 -8.05
C THR A 382 -21.83 -0.47 -8.68
N LEU A 383 -22.67 0.38 -8.05
CA LEU A 383 -23.98 0.75 -8.56
C LEU A 383 -23.99 1.24 -10.02
N PRO A 384 -23.03 2.11 -10.45
CA PRO A 384 -23.00 2.58 -11.83
C PRO A 384 -22.47 1.58 -12.85
N LEU A 385 -21.90 0.45 -12.41
CA LEU A 385 -21.29 -0.56 -13.29
C LEU A 385 -22.18 -1.79 -13.51
N VAL A 386 -23.17 -2.00 -12.64
CA VAL A 386 -24.05 -3.20 -12.66
C VAL A 386 -25.42 -2.85 -13.23
N HIS A 387 -25.78 -1.59 -13.34
CA HIS A 387 -27.01 -1.08 -13.94
C HIS A 387 -26.70 -0.27 -15.21
#